data_0ae4d67df4d19aa711f1de7c50c78f8f
#
_entry.id   0ae4d67df4d19aa711f1de7c50c78f8f
#
_cell.length_a   1.000
_cell.length_b   1.000
_cell.length_c   1.000
_cell.angle_alpha   90.00
_cell.angle_beta   90.00
_cell.angle_gamma   90.00
#
_symmetry.space_group_name_H-M   'P 1'
#
loop_
_entity.id
_entity.type
_entity.pdbx_description
1 polymer ?
#
loop_
_entity_poly.entity_id
_entity_poly.type
_entity_poly.pdbx_seq_one_letter_code
_entity_poly.pdbx_strand_id
1 'polypeptide(L)'
;MDKIFSHGGFSQRLPSASALGKIFSAMPLGDPLYQMLELKLAIYVDFPCEMKPGLLVTCADDIELYSIAEDEIVRFNKPGFTALAHPSPLSIGTTHGVFVLDSHKKSTNSEMETISCLRFLHKPSIDKMRNCGAVLKRQSGCFSLSDPEFVYTDSTYYVDFNTAKSLLNVLKELGTLDCEIDAYGDFLQALGPKATMDYTNNTANVTTKERGLVEVRQKIFHLLHETPLNVILLNNSKFYHIGTTSEYLFHLTEDVALRSELGLMSSAFSGHMNKPSERAFGSCVMYSVLDSSCSVGSGSVVEYCRLGAGVTIGEGSLISSCWVRLGLSVPGRVFMHSLCVNHLGQTGFVTVVFGISDNLKHSVKASANLEGLKLFGLCLAECLSHWETENEVLRFSGDPSSCSLWNACLFPVCTDQQSSFLMSLEMLQAAMQGSTFTLPKETKLISMQESLQFKNLEEMLAFRMGLYNDITQRNLNS
;
A
#
# COMPACT_ATOMS: atom_id res chain seq x y z
N MET A 1 10.98 21.21 -16.71
CA MET A 1 9.89 21.00 -15.75
C MET A 1 9.91 19.53 -15.38
N ASP A 2 10.49 19.25 -14.23
CA ASP A 2 10.69 17.89 -13.78
C ASP A 2 9.36 17.36 -13.26
N LYS A 3 8.99 16.13 -13.62
CA LYS A 3 7.75 15.51 -13.17
C LYS A 3 8.10 14.33 -12.27
N ILE A 4 7.54 14.35 -11.07
CA ILE A 4 7.57 13.23 -10.14
C ILE A 4 6.28 12.44 -10.35
N PHE A 5 6.39 11.13 -10.61
CA PHE A 5 5.25 10.23 -10.70
C PHE A 5 5.30 9.24 -9.54
N SER A 6 4.18 9.15 -8.84
CA SER A 6 3.94 8.10 -7.86
C SER A 6 3.09 7.02 -8.52
N HIS A 7 3.48 5.77 -8.37
CA HIS A 7 2.75 4.61 -8.86
C HIS A 7 1.91 4.01 -7.73
N GLY A 8 0.63 3.73 -8.00
CA GLY A 8 -0.26 3.02 -7.10
C GLY A 8 -1.25 2.15 -7.87
N GLY A 9 -1.45 0.90 -7.42
CA GLY A 9 -2.50 0.00 -7.88
C GLY A 9 -3.73 0.07 -6.97
N PHE A 10 -4.62 -0.96 -7.03
CA PHE A 10 -5.84 -1.07 -6.21
C PHE A 10 -5.57 -1.17 -4.69
N SER A 11 -4.33 -1.27 -4.26
CA SER A 11 -3.93 -1.33 -2.83
C SER A 11 -4.65 -2.43 -2.03
N GLN A 12 -4.96 -3.57 -2.65
CA GLN A 12 -5.77 -4.65 -2.04
C GLN A 12 -5.23 -5.15 -0.69
N ARG A 13 -3.92 -5.05 -0.45
CA ARG A 13 -3.30 -5.46 0.82
C ARG A 13 -3.29 -4.36 1.89
N LEU A 14 -3.62 -3.12 1.53
CA LEU A 14 -3.82 -1.97 2.41
C LEU A 14 -5.11 -1.24 2.00
N PRO A 15 -6.30 -1.79 2.31
CA PRO A 15 -7.56 -1.30 1.76
C PRO A 15 -7.95 0.12 2.20
N SER A 16 -7.43 0.62 3.34
CA SER A 16 -7.63 2.01 3.78
C SER A 16 -7.09 3.03 2.77
N ALA A 17 -6.05 2.65 2.03
CA ALA A 17 -5.44 3.49 1.00
C ALA A 17 -6.10 3.35 -0.39
N SER A 18 -7.01 2.40 -0.60
CA SER A 18 -7.54 2.08 -1.93
C SER A 18 -8.37 3.19 -2.55
N ALA A 19 -9.07 3.97 -1.73
CA ALA A 19 -9.98 5.01 -2.22
C ALA A 19 -9.24 6.25 -2.76
N LEU A 20 -8.16 6.66 -2.11
CA LEU A 20 -7.38 7.87 -2.42
C LEU A 20 -6.02 7.57 -3.05
N GLY A 21 -5.49 6.38 -2.84
CA GLY A 21 -4.14 5.98 -3.22
C GLY A 21 -3.15 6.02 -2.05
N LYS A 22 -2.17 5.13 -2.07
CA LYS A 22 -1.16 4.97 -0.99
C LYS A 22 -0.36 6.24 -0.71
N ILE A 23 -0.15 7.08 -1.71
CA ILE A 23 0.57 8.34 -1.57
C ILE A 23 -0.14 9.33 -0.61
N PHE A 24 -1.44 9.15 -0.37
CA PHE A 24 -2.25 9.93 0.58
C PHE A 24 -2.51 9.19 1.89
N SER A 25 -1.76 8.10 2.17
CA SER A 25 -1.80 7.44 3.48
C SER A 25 -1.35 8.40 4.56
N ALA A 26 -2.05 8.37 5.70
CA ALA A 26 -1.72 9.20 6.86
C ALA A 26 -0.36 8.80 7.44
N MET A 27 0.38 9.81 7.87
CA MET A 27 1.63 9.65 8.61
C MET A 27 1.49 10.39 9.95
N PRO A 28 1.93 9.77 11.08
CA PRO A 28 1.80 10.40 12.40
C PRO A 28 2.90 11.45 12.61
N LEU A 29 2.92 12.44 11.76
CA LEU A 29 3.87 13.55 11.74
C LEU A 29 3.13 14.88 11.57
N GLY A 30 3.80 15.96 11.95
CA GLY A 30 3.40 17.33 11.64
C GLY A 30 2.14 17.80 12.35
N ASP A 31 1.88 19.07 12.14
CA ASP A 31 0.68 19.82 12.51
C ASP A 31 0.54 20.92 11.44
N PRO A 32 -0.51 20.91 10.61
CA PRO A 32 -1.74 20.16 10.79
C PRO A 32 -1.77 18.75 10.17
N LEU A 33 -1.44 18.59 8.91
CA LEU A 33 -1.65 17.33 8.18
C LEU A 33 -0.34 16.89 7.55
N TYR A 34 -0.02 15.60 7.66
CA TYR A 34 1.14 14.99 7.01
C TYR A 34 0.78 13.62 6.43
N GLN A 35 1.12 13.42 5.19
CA GLN A 35 0.82 12.19 4.44
C GLN A 35 2.11 11.66 3.79
N MET A 36 2.03 10.49 3.21
CA MET A 36 3.15 9.90 2.48
C MET A 36 3.69 10.85 1.38
N LEU A 37 2.81 11.65 0.75
CA LEU A 37 3.21 12.63 -0.27
C LEU A 37 4.23 13.63 0.27
N GLU A 38 3.94 14.25 1.42
CA GLU A 38 4.84 15.23 2.05
C GLU A 38 6.16 14.57 2.45
N LEU A 39 6.10 13.34 3.00
CA LEU A 39 7.30 12.58 3.34
C LEU A 39 8.15 12.30 2.09
N LYS A 40 7.54 11.84 1.00
CA LYS A 40 8.26 11.60 -0.27
C LYS A 40 8.87 12.87 -0.83
N LEU A 41 8.16 13.98 -0.81
CA LEU A 41 8.70 15.27 -1.24
C LEU A 41 9.88 15.72 -0.38
N ALA A 42 9.83 15.49 0.94
CA ALA A 42 10.94 15.79 1.84
C ALA A 42 12.16 14.89 1.57
N ILE A 43 11.94 13.58 1.34
CA ILE A 43 13.03 12.62 1.03
C ILE A 43 13.77 13.00 -0.27
N TYR A 44 13.03 13.49 -1.28
CA TYR A 44 13.60 13.77 -2.61
C TYR A 44 13.88 15.26 -2.86
N VAL A 45 13.84 16.12 -1.83
CA VAL A 45 13.91 17.59 -1.99
C VAL A 45 15.16 18.05 -2.74
N ASP A 46 16.28 17.37 -2.58
CA ASP A 46 17.57 17.74 -3.18
C ASP A 46 17.76 17.15 -4.59
N PHE A 47 17.03 16.11 -4.95
CA PHE A 47 17.22 15.42 -6.23
C PHE A 47 16.97 16.30 -7.47
N PRO A 48 15.93 17.15 -7.52
CA PRO A 48 15.68 17.99 -8.70
C PRO A 48 16.85 18.89 -9.10
N CYS A 49 17.68 19.34 -8.14
CA CYS A 49 18.83 20.19 -8.40
C CYS A 49 19.94 19.46 -9.15
N GLU A 50 20.03 18.14 -8.99
CA GLU A 50 21.05 17.25 -9.54
C GLU A 50 20.53 16.39 -10.70
N MET A 51 19.32 16.70 -11.22
CA MET A 51 18.69 15.98 -12.31
C MET A 51 18.81 16.75 -13.63
N LYS A 52 19.12 16.04 -14.70
CA LYS A 52 18.82 16.52 -16.05
C LYS A 52 17.30 16.43 -16.31
N PRO A 53 16.78 17.14 -17.35
CA PRO A 53 15.37 16.96 -17.73
C PRO A 53 15.02 15.50 -17.93
N GLY A 54 13.93 15.05 -17.27
CA GLY A 54 13.52 13.65 -17.30
C GLY A 54 12.34 13.38 -16.35
N LEU A 55 12.17 12.13 -15.96
CA LEU A 55 11.13 11.67 -15.05
C LEU A 55 11.77 10.96 -13.85
N LEU A 56 11.36 11.31 -12.65
CA LEU A 56 11.65 10.52 -11.45
C LEU A 56 10.40 9.71 -11.11
N VAL A 57 10.54 8.39 -11.04
CA VAL A 57 9.48 7.45 -10.71
C VAL A 57 9.76 6.85 -9.34
N THR A 58 8.79 6.96 -8.43
CA THR A 58 8.90 6.46 -7.06
C THR A 58 7.68 5.64 -6.67
N CYS A 59 7.86 4.67 -5.81
CA CYS A 59 6.77 3.91 -5.20
C CYS A 59 5.99 4.76 -4.19
N ALA A 60 4.70 4.49 -4.07
CA ALA A 60 3.83 5.22 -3.14
C ALA A 60 3.78 4.61 -1.74
N ASP A 61 4.34 3.43 -1.54
CA ASP A 61 4.21 2.59 -0.35
C ASP A 61 5.54 2.13 0.25
N ASP A 62 6.61 2.82 -0.07
CA ASP A 62 7.91 2.63 0.55
C ASP A 62 8.42 3.92 1.22
N ILE A 63 9.32 3.78 2.15
CA ILE A 63 10.07 4.87 2.77
C ILE A 63 11.54 4.54 2.63
N GLU A 64 12.28 5.43 2.00
CA GLU A 64 13.71 5.31 1.76
C GLU A 64 14.44 6.34 2.60
N LEU A 65 15.32 5.90 3.47
CA LEU A 65 16.14 6.78 4.28
C LEU A 65 17.58 6.70 3.78
N TYR A 66 17.98 7.71 3.04
CA TYR A 66 19.30 7.78 2.44
C TYR A 66 20.34 8.24 3.47
N SER A 67 21.46 7.51 3.54
CA SER A 67 22.67 7.93 4.23
C SER A 67 23.77 8.06 3.18
N ILE A 68 24.18 9.28 2.90
CA ILE A 68 25.15 9.63 1.87
C ILE A 68 26.23 10.48 2.56
N ALA A 69 27.51 10.25 2.25
CA ALA A 69 28.59 11.06 2.79
C ALA A 69 28.46 12.54 2.37
N GLU A 70 28.94 13.48 3.19
CA GLU A 70 28.75 14.92 2.98
C GLU A 70 29.31 15.43 1.65
N ASP A 71 30.29 14.74 1.07
CA ASP A 71 30.94 15.07 -0.21
C ASP A 71 30.36 14.29 -1.39
N GLU A 72 29.44 13.36 -1.16
CA GLU A 72 28.78 12.57 -2.21
C GLU A 72 27.42 13.18 -2.57
N ILE A 73 27.08 13.16 -3.86
CA ILE A 73 25.80 13.69 -4.37
C ILE A 73 25.20 12.68 -5.36
N VAL A 74 23.93 12.33 -5.15
CA VAL A 74 23.16 11.51 -6.09
C VAL A 74 22.86 12.33 -7.34
N ARG A 75 23.36 11.91 -8.49
CA ARG A 75 23.20 12.61 -9.78
C ARG A 75 22.45 11.78 -10.80
N PHE A 76 21.40 12.34 -11.35
CA PHE A 76 20.60 11.76 -12.43
C PHE A 76 20.95 12.46 -13.76
N ASN A 77 22.11 12.13 -14.30
CA ASN A 77 22.68 12.81 -15.48
C ASN A 77 23.07 11.85 -16.62
N LYS A 78 22.88 10.54 -16.44
CA LYS A 78 23.20 9.53 -17.44
C LYS A 78 22.03 9.28 -18.39
N PRO A 79 22.29 8.87 -19.66
CA PRO A 79 21.24 8.47 -20.58
C PRO A 79 20.58 7.15 -20.14
N GLY A 80 19.34 6.96 -20.55
CA GLY A 80 18.53 5.78 -20.23
C GLY A 80 17.91 5.87 -18.83
N PHE A 81 17.99 4.77 -18.11
CA PHE A 81 17.48 4.66 -16.75
C PHE A 81 18.62 4.76 -15.73
N THR A 82 18.35 5.43 -14.61
CA THR A 82 19.24 5.43 -13.44
C THR A 82 18.39 5.11 -12.22
N ALA A 83 18.60 3.93 -11.63
CA ALA A 83 17.86 3.46 -10.47
C ALA A 83 18.67 3.62 -9.18
N LEU A 84 18.00 3.87 -8.06
CA LEU A 84 18.56 3.75 -6.72
C LEU A 84 18.35 2.32 -6.22
N ALA A 85 19.33 1.78 -5.50
CA ALA A 85 19.26 0.42 -4.99
C ALA A 85 19.78 0.34 -3.54
N HIS A 86 19.09 -0.45 -2.75
CA HIS A 86 19.37 -0.65 -1.33
C HIS A 86 19.79 -2.09 -1.05
N PRO A 87 20.74 -2.32 -0.13
CA PRO A 87 21.03 -3.67 0.33
C PRO A 87 19.87 -4.20 1.15
N SER A 88 19.35 -5.37 0.78
CA SER A 88 18.17 -5.97 1.40
C SER A 88 18.36 -7.46 1.65
N PRO A 89 17.74 -8.05 2.70
CA PRO A 89 17.69 -9.49 2.88
C PRO A 89 17.04 -10.19 1.68
N LEU A 90 17.38 -11.46 1.46
CA LEU A 90 16.83 -12.26 0.35
C LEU A 90 15.29 -12.34 0.40
N SER A 91 14.72 -12.36 1.59
CA SER A 91 13.26 -12.35 1.79
C SER A 91 12.59 -11.12 1.19
N ILE A 92 13.16 -9.94 1.35
CA ILE A 92 12.69 -8.70 0.72
C ILE A 92 12.82 -8.79 -0.80
N GLY A 93 13.94 -9.33 -1.32
CA GLY A 93 14.11 -9.55 -2.75
C GLY A 93 13.03 -10.42 -3.40
N THR A 94 12.34 -11.30 -2.65
CA THR A 94 11.24 -12.11 -3.20
C THR A 94 9.97 -11.32 -3.47
N THR A 95 9.83 -10.15 -2.87
CA THR A 95 8.63 -9.30 -2.95
C THR A 95 8.86 -8.00 -3.73
N HIS A 96 10.13 -7.69 -4.04
CA HIS A 96 10.57 -6.48 -4.74
C HIS A 96 11.37 -6.83 -6.01
N GLY A 97 11.80 -5.82 -6.72
CA GLY A 97 12.73 -6.00 -7.81
C GLY A 97 14.17 -6.16 -7.32
N VAL A 98 14.97 -6.90 -8.06
CA VAL A 98 16.38 -7.22 -7.71
C VAL A 98 17.29 -6.95 -8.90
N PHE A 99 18.37 -6.21 -8.67
CA PHE A 99 19.38 -5.91 -9.68
C PHE A 99 20.44 -7.01 -9.77
N VAL A 100 20.71 -7.47 -10.97
CA VAL A 100 21.88 -8.30 -11.29
C VAL A 100 22.98 -7.37 -11.81
N LEU A 101 23.99 -7.12 -10.99
CA LEU A 101 25.01 -6.12 -11.24
C LEU A 101 26.20 -6.70 -12.05
N ASP A 102 26.90 -5.83 -12.77
CA ASP A 102 28.16 -6.18 -13.43
C ASP A 102 29.30 -6.30 -12.41
N SER A 103 29.53 -7.51 -11.93
CA SER A 103 30.51 -7.81 -10.87
C SER A 103 31.99 -7.54 -11.25
N HIS A 104 32.28 -7.30 -12.53
CA HIS A 104 33.65 -7.00 -12.98
C HIS A 104 34.14 -5.61 -12.57
N LYS A 105 33.26 -4.76 -12.04
CA LYS A 105 33.52 -3.38 -11.60
C LYS A 105 33.40 -3.16 -10.11
N LYS A 106 33.55 -4.20 -9.29
CA LYS A 106 33.51 -4.02 -7.82
C LYS A 106 34.68 -3.13 -7.39
N SER A 107 34.35 -1.98 -6.88
CA SER A 107 35.22 -1.10 -6.12
C SER A 107 34.74 -1.03 -4.68
N THR A 108 35.64 -1.05 -3.76
CA THR A 108 35.76 -0.38 -2.44
C THR A 108 34.51 -0.15 -1.59
N ASN A 109 34.70 -0.09 -0.30
CA ASN A 109 33.82 0.30 0.83
C ASN A 109 33.23 1.74 0.72
N SER A 110 32.76 2.16 -0.43
CA SER A 110 32.10 3.45 -0.63
C SER A 110 30.63 3.38 -0.15
N GLU A 111 30.15 4.45 0.47
CA GLU A 111 28.74 4.56 0.86
C GLU A 111 27.82 4.62 -0.36
N MET A 112 28.31 5.21 -1.45
CA MET A 112 27.60 5.30 -2.72
C MET A 112 28.49 4.82 -3.88
N GLU A 113 27.95 4.00 -4.78
CA GLU A 113 28.64 3.52 -5.97
C GLU A 113 27.69 3.46 -7.18
N THR A 114 28.17 3.85 -8.37
CA THR A 114 27.39 3.71 -9.59
C THR A 114 27.88 2.57 -10.46
N ILE A 115 27.00 1.61 -10.73
CA ILE A 115 27.31 0.38 -11.45
C ILE A 115 26.32 0.16 -12.62
N SER A 116 26.76 -0.51 -13.69
CA SER A 116 25.84 -0.95 -14.75
C SER A 116 25.07 -2.20 -14.33
N CYS A 117 23.78 -2.25 -14.64
CA CYS A 117 22.95 -3.42 -14.42
C CYS A 117 22.98 -4.33 -15.64
N LEU A 118 23.19 -5.63 -15.41
CA LEU A 118 23.13 -6.65 -16.46
C LEU A 118 21.69 -7.10 -16.74
N ARG A 119 20.86 -7.18 -15.70
CA ARG A 119 19.48 -7.62 -15.76
C ARG A 119 18.74 -7.21 -14.50
N PHE A 120 17.46 -6.88 -14.63
CA PHE A 120 16.53 -6.70 -13.51
C PHE A 120 15.63 -7.93 -13.37
N LEU A 121 15.38 -8.36 -12.14
CA LEU A 121 14.50 -9.47 -11.80
C LEU A 121 13.31 -8.92 -10.99
N HIS A 122 12.09 -9.15 -11.43
CA HIS A 122 10.90 -8.70 -10.70
C HIS A 122 10.33 -9.84 -9.84
N LYS A 123 10.32 -9.64 -8.52
CA LYS A 123 9.84 -10.59 -7.50
C LYS A 123 10.35 -12.03 -7.72
N PRO A 124 11.67 -12.22 -7.83
CA PRO A 124 12.26 -13.50 -8.11
C PRO A 124 12.21 -14.43 -6.90
N SER A 125 12.20 -15.75 -7.14
CA SER A 125 12.51 -16.71 -6.09
C SER A 125 13.98 -16.62 -5.66
N ILE A 126 14.31 -17.11 -4.46
CA ILE A 126 15.69 -17.13 -3.95
C ILE A 126 16.61 -17.90 -4.90
N ASP A 127 16.16 -19.03 -5.44
CA ASP A 127 16.92 -19.83 -6.41
C ASP A 127 17.17 -19.05 -7.70
N LYS A 128 16.17 -18.29 -8.17
CA LYS A 128 16.32 -17.41 -9.34
C LYS A 128 17.37 -16.32 -9.09
N MET A 129 17.37 -15.69 -7.91
CA MET A 129 18.39 -14.70 -7.53
C MET A 129 19.79 -15.30 -7.54
N ARG A 130 19.97 -16.48 -6.95
CA ARG A 130 21.26 -17.20 -6.92
C ARG A 130 21.72 -17.59 -8.32
N ASN A 131 20.85 -18.20 -9.12
CA ASN A 131 21.16 -18.67 -10.47
C ASN A 131 21.50 -17.51 -11.43
N CYS A 132 20.93 -16.33 -11.21
CA CYS A 132 21.24 -15.14 -12.00
C CYS A 132 22.49 -14.37 -11.49
N GLY A 133 23.06 -14.75 -10.34
CA GLY A 133 24.22 -14.07 -9.75
C GLY A 133 23.88 -12.73 -9.08
N ALA A 134 22.61 -12.56 -8.62
CA ALA A 134 22.19 -11.35 -7.92
C ALA A 134 22.59 -11.36 -6.44
N VAL A 135 22.77 -12.55 -5.84
CA VAL A 135 23.09 -12.70 -4.43
C VAL A 135 24.55 -12.35 -4.17
N LEU A 136 24.76 -11.46 -3.23
CA LEU A 136 26.08 -11.01 -2.80
C LEU A 136 26.37 -11.51 -1.38
N LYS A 137 27.64 -11.72 -1.07
CA LYS A 137 28.10 -12.09 0.26
C LYS A 137 28.70 -10.87 0.95
N ARG A 138 28.38 -10.74 2.22
CA ARG A 138 28.89 -9.68 3.08
C ARG A 138 30.40 -9.87 3.30
N GLN A 139 31.17 -8.81 3.13
CA GLN A 139 32.55 -8.74 3.64
C GLN A 139 32.51 -8.17 5.06
N SER A 140 33.36 -8.70 5.95
CA SER A 140 33.39 -8.28 7.35
C SER A 140 33.59 -6.76 7.46
N GLY A 141 32.65 -6.05 8.08
CA GLY A 141 32.77 -4.62 8.41
C GLY A 141 31.84 -3.65 7.66
N CYS A 142 31.01 -4.10 6.74
CA CYS A 142 30.11 -3.23 5.98
C CYS A 142 28.63 -3.52 6.26
N PHE A 143 27.82 -2.46 6.39
CA PHE A 143 26.35 -2.41 6.42
C PHE A 143 25.64 -2.86 7.71
N SER A 144 24.45 -2.29 7.93
CA SER A 144 23.55 -2.54 9.06
C SER A 144 22.80 -3.87 9.03
N LEU A 145 22.92 -4.67 7.94
CA LEU A 145 22.23 -5.94 7.80
C LEU A 145 22.93 -7.05 8.61
N SER A 146 22.13 -7.88 9.31
CA SER A 146 22.63 -9.02 10.10
C SER A 146 22.94 -10.26 9.25
N ASP A 147 22.33 -10.38 8.06
CA ASP A 147 22.40 -11.56 7.21
C ASP A 147 23.73 -11.65 6.42
N PRO A 148 24.28 -12.86 6.24
CA PRO A 148 25.53 -13.07 5.49
C PRO A 148 25.36 -12.90 3.98
N GLU A 149 24.15 -13.03 3.47
CA GLU A 149 23.80 -12.88 2.05
C GLU A 149 22.75 -11.78 1.90
N PHE A 150 22.89 -10.99 0.85
CA PHE A 150 21.97 -9.90 0.53
C PHE A 150 21.85 -9.69 -0.98
N VAL A 151 20.85 -8.92 -1.38
CA VAL A 151 20.63 -8.45 -2.75
C VAL A 151 20.44 -6.94 -2.76
N TYR A 152 20.61 -6.31 -3.90
CA TYR A 152 20.20 -4.92 -4.09
C TYR A 152 18.78 -4.89 -4.67
N THR A 153 17.87 -4.29 -3.92
CA THR A 153 16.47 -4.11 -4.32
C THR A 153 16.22 -2.73 -4.89
N ASP A 154 15.19 -2.65 -5.73
CA ASP A 154 14.72 -1.42 -6.33
C ASP A 154 13.99 -0.52 -5.33
N SER A 155 13.97 0.76 -5.67
CA SER A 155 13.17 1.79 -5.00
C SER A 155 12.76 2.84 -6.02
N THR A 156 13.50 3.92 -6.13
CA THR A 156 13.24 5.03 -7.05
C THR A 156 14.14 4.94 -8.27
N TYR A 157 13.63 5.35 -9.44
CA TYR A 157 14.44 5.46 -10.64
C TYR A 157 14.12 6.70 -11.47
N TYR A 158 15.14 7.17 -12.14
CA TYR A 158 15.10 8.26 -13.10
C TYR A 158 15.12 7.73 -14.53
N VAL A 159 14.36 8.37 -15.42
CA VAL A 159 14.35 8.13 -16.86
C VAL A 159 14.72 9.43 -17.57
N ASP A 160 15.72 9.41 -18.42
CA ASP A 160 16.12 10.60 -19.17
C ASP A 160 15.02 11.08 -20.15
N PHE A 161 15.09 12.35 -20.54
CA PHE A 161 14.05 13.00 -21.36
C PHE A 161 13.81 12.28 -22.69
N ASN A 162 14.83 11.81 -23.37
CA ASN A 162 14.69 11.18 -24.69
C ASN A 162 14.01 9.83 -24.58
N THR A 163 14.41 9.02 -23.62
CA THR A 163 13.79 7.73 -23.31
C THR A 163 12.33 7.90 -22.87
N ALA A 164 12.07 8.85 -21.98
CA ALA A 164 10.71 9.20 -21.57
C ALA A 164 9.81 9.65 -22.73
N LYS A 165 10.36 10.45 -23.64
CA LYS A 165 9.67 10.89 -24.87
C LYS A 165 9.35 9.71 -25.80
N SER A 166 10.27 8.75 -25.93
CA SER A 166 10.06 7.53 -26.72
C SER A 166 8.95 6.66 -26.13
N LEU A 167 8.94 6.45 -24.81
CA LEU A 167 7.83 5.75 -24.11
C LEU A 167 6.50 6.46 -24.33
N LEU A 168 6.45 7.78 -24.23
CA LEU A 168 5.23 8.57 -24.45
C LEU A 168 4.72 8.45 -25.91
N ASN A 169 5.63 8.35 -26.89
CA ASN A 169 5.23 8.17 -28.28
C ASN A 169 4.59 6.80 -28.50
N VAL A 170 5.17 5.72 -27.96
CA VAL A 170 4.57 4.38 -28.01
C VAL A 170 3.20 4.38 -27.34
N LEU A 171 3.06 5.04 -26.19
CA LEU A 171 1.76 5.16 -25.52
C LEU A 171 0.72 5.89 -26.39
N LYS A 172 1.12 6.94 -27.11
CA LYS A 172 0.25 7.66 -28.05
C LYS A 172 -0.16 6.79 -29.26
N GLU A 173 0.76 5.96 -29.76
CA GLU A 173 0.49 5.01 -30.85
C GLU A 173 -0.46 3.89 -30.42
N LEU A 174 -0.37 3.44 -29.17
CA LEU A 174 -1.27 2.44 -28.59
C LEU A 174 -2.68 2.99 -28.35
N GLY A 175 -2.82 4.31 -28.21
CA GLY A 175 -4.09 4.96 -27.89
C GLY A 175 -4.50 4.73 -26.43
N THR A 176 -5.69 4.18 -26.20
CA THR A 176 -6.15 3.83 -24.84
C THR A 176 -5.49 2.52 -24.41
N LEU A 177 -4.87 2.53 -23.25
CA LEU A 177 -4.38 1.29 -22.61
C LEU A 177 -5.54 0.61 -21.87
N ASP A 178 -5.88 -0.58 -22.33
CA ASP A 178 -6.91 -1.42 -21.72
C ASP A 178 -6.29 -2.51 -20.81
N CYS A 179 -5.05 -2.30 -20.35
CA CYS A 179 -4.33 -3.25 -19.51
C CYS A 179 -3.45 -2.55 -18.47
N GLU A 180 -3.23 -3.23 -17.35
CA GLU A 180 -2.35 -2.78 -16.26
C GLU A 180 -0.87 -2.96 -16.65
N ILE A 181 -0.10 -1.88 -16.67
CA ILE A 181 1.35 -1.88 -16.89
C ILE A 181 2.05 -1.58 -15.57
N ASP A 182 2.94 -2.46 -15.18
CA ASP A 182 3.77 -2.32 -13.99
C ASP A 182 5.04 -1.50 -14.32
N ALA A 183 5.14 -0.30 -13.76
CA ALA A 183 6.26 0.60 -14.01
C ALA A 183 7.63 0.00 -13.62
N TYR A 184 7.66 -0.91 -12.67
CA TYR A 184 8.88 -1.64 -12.27
C TYR A 184 9.01 -2.94 -13.08
N GLY A 185 8.02 -3.80 -13.03
CA GLY A 185 8.05 -5.10 -13.67
C GLY A 185 8.16 -5.03 -15.18
N ASP A 186 7.44 -4.13 -15.84
CA ASP A 186 7.38 -4.11 -17.29
C ASP A 186 8.45 -3.20 -17.92
N PHE A 187 8.90 -2.14 -17.24
CA PHE A 187 9.97 -1.29 -17.76
C PHE A 187 11.35 -1.83 -17.40
N LEU A 188 11.62 -2.08 -16.11
CA LEU A 188 12.97 -2.42 -15.68
C LEU A 188 13.42 -3.81 -16.14
N GLN A 189 12.52 -4.79 -16.29
CA GLN A 189 12.86 -6.11 -16.83
C GLN A 189 13.28 -6.08 -18.31
N ALA A 190 12.90 -5.03 -19.05
CA ALA A 190 13.30 -4.83 -20.43
C ALA A 190 14.76 -4.33 -20.56
N LEU A 191 15.36 -3.85 -19.48
CA LEU A 191 16.65 -3.15 -19.48
C LEU A 191 17.82 -4.08 -19.18
N GLY A 192 18.98 -3.68 -19.68
CA GLY A 192 20.26 -4.36 -19.48
C GLY A 192 20.57 -5.43 -20.54
N PRO A 193 21.87 -5.71 -20.76
CA PRO A 193 22.32 -6.56 -21.88
C PRO A 193 21.94 -8.04 -21.75
N LYS A 194 21.50 -8.48 -20.57
CA LYS A 194 21.00 -9.85 -20.31
C LYS A 194 19.48 -9.92 -20.14
N ALA A 195 18.75 -8.86 -20.47
CA ALA A 195 17.30 -8.87 -20.48
C ALA A 195 16.75 -9.87 -21.51
N THR A 196 15.67 -10.56 -21.16
CA THR A 196 14.97 -11.51 -22.05
C THR A 196 13.49 -11.21 -22.06
N MET A 197 12.83 -11.49 -23.19
CA MET A 197 11.40 -11.22 -23.38
C MET A 197 10.48 -12.20 -22.62
N ASP A 198 11.03 -13.21 -21.94
CA ASP A 198 10.25 -14.28 -21.30
C ASP A 198 9.21 -13.75 -20.29
N TYR A 199 9.54 -12.65 -19.58
CA TYR A 199 8.66 -12.05 -18.58
C TYR A 199 7.35 -11.53 -19.15
N THR A 200 7.30 -11.18 -20.44
CA THR A 200 6.10 -10.61 -21.06
C THR A 200 4.92 -11.58 -21.06
N ASN A 201 5.20 -12.89 -21.00
CA ASN A 201 4.19 -13.95 -20.93
C ASN A 201 3.75 -14.27 -19.47
N ASN A 202 4.43 -13.74 -18.45
CA ASN A 202 4.09 -13.98 -17.06
C ASN A 202 2.99 -13.03 -16.59
N THR A 203 1.75 -13.50 -16.54
CA THR A 203 0.59 -12.74 -16.09
C THR A 203 0.22 -12.97 -14.62
N ALA A 204 1.09 -13.60 -13.82
CA ALA A 204 0.80 -13.92 -12.41
C ALA A 204 0.73 -12.67 -11.50
N ASN A 205 1.35 -11.56 -11.90
CA ASN A 205 1.43 -10.34 -11.09
C ASN A 205 0.34 -9.29 -11.40
N VAL A 206 -0.50 -9.52 -12.43
CA VAL A 206 -1.59 -8.60 -12.77
C VAL A 206 -2.89 -9.01 -12.10
N THR A 207 -3.68 -8.02 -11.72
CA THR A 207 -4.97 -8.23 -11.04
C THR A 207 -6.00 -8.82 -12.00
N THR A 208 -5.95 -8.43 -13.27
CA THR A 208 -6.87 -8.90 -14.32
C THR A 208 -6.08 -9.30 -15.56
N LYS A 209 -6.41 -10.47 -16.14
CA LYS A 209 -5.86 -10.89 -17.44
C LYS A 209 -6.60 -10.14 -18.54
N GLU A 210 -6.02 -9.07 -19.03
CA GLU A 210 -6.60 -8.25 -20.07
C GLU A 210 -6.06 -8.64 -21.43
N ARG A 211 -6.92 -8.48 -22.45
CA ARG A 211 -6.51 -8.68 -23.85
C ARG A 211 -5.47 -7.62 -24.21
N GLY A 212 -4.40 -8.03 -24.85
CA GLY A 212 -3.35 -7.11 -25.31
C GLY A 212 -2.20 -6.90 -24.34
N LEU A 213 -2.28 -7.34 -23.07
CA LEU A 213 -1.21 -7.15 -22.09
C LEU A 213 0.16 -7.66 -22.59
N VAL A 214 0.20 -8.88 -23.11
CA VAL A 214 1.43 -9.49 -23.63
C VAL A 214 1.98 -8.70 -24.82
N GLU A 215 1.13 -8.27 -25.74
CA GLU A 215 1.52 -7.47 -26.88
C GLU A 215 2.09 -6.11 -26.47
N VAL A 216 1.44 -5.42 -25.53
CA VAL A 216 1.92 -4.14 -25.00
C VAL A 216 3.29 -4.31 -24.30
N ARG A 217 3.46 -5.35 -23.48
CA ARG A 217 4.74 -5.67 -22.85
C ARG A 217 5.84 -5.96 -23.84
N GLN A 218 5.53 -6.68 -24.91
CA GLN A 218 6.49 -6.95 -26.00
C GLN A 218 6.90 -5.66 -26.71
N LYS A 219 5.98 -4.76 -26.99
CA LYS A 219 6.28 -3.44 -27.56
C LYS A 219 7.20 -2.62 -26.64
N ILE A 220 6.91 -2.63 -25.33
CA ILE A 220 7.77 -1.98 -24.32
C ILE A 220 9.17 -2.62 -24.30
N PHE A 221 9.25 -3.96 -24.35
CA PHE A 221 10.53 -4.65 -24.39
C PHE A 221 11.36 -4.24 -25.62
N HIS A 222 10.77 -4.28 -26.81
CA HIS A 222 11.48 -3.90 -28.05
C HIS A 222 11.92 -2.44 -28.06
N LEU A 223 11.17 -1.55 -27.41
CA LEU A 223 11.56 -0.15 -27.27
C LEU A 223 12.76 0.04 -26.32
N LEU A 224 12.79 -0.71 -25.21
CA LEU A 224 13.70 -0.45 -24.09
C LEU A 224 14.94 -1.37 -24.03
N HIS A 225 14.94 -2.48 -24.75
CA HIS A 225 15.89 -3.57 -24.52
C HIS A 225 17.37 -3.19 -24.75
N GLU A 226 17.68 -2.16 -25.51
CA GLU A 226 19.02 -1.61 -25.70
C GLU A 226 19.30 -0.37 -24.83
N THR A 227 18.31 0.05 -24.03
CA THR A 227 18.45 1.23 -23.18
C THR A 227 19.32 0.92 -21.97
N PRO A 228 20.33 1.76 -21.67
CA PRO A 228 21.17 1.56 -20.49
C PRO A 228 20.39 1.61 -19.18
N LEU A 229 20.73 0.71 -18.26
CA LEU A 229 20.29 0.74 -16.87
C LEU A 229 21.51 0.94 -15.97
N ASN A 230 21.61 2.13 -15.39
CA ASN A 230 22.61 2.46 -14.38
C ASN A 230 21.97 2.28 -13.00
N VAL A 231 22.73 1.80 -12.04
CA VAL A 231 22.26 1.63 -10.66
C VAL A 231 23.22 2.38 -9.73
N ILE A 232 22.66 3.25 -8.91
CA ILE A 232 23.37 3.90 -7.81
C ILE A 232 23.09 3.07 -6.56
N LEU A 233 24.11 2.41 -6.06
CA LEU A 233 24.07 1.62 -4.83
C LEU A 233 24.20 2.56 -3.65
N LEU A 234 23.24 2.52 -2.74
CA LEU A 234 23.22 3.31 -1.50
C LEU A 234 23.41 2.36 -0.32
N ASN A 235 24.65 2.10 0.02
CA ASN A 235 25.06 1.00 0.88
C ASN A 235 24.61 1.16 2.34
N ASN A 236 24.44 2.38 2.84
CA ASN A 236 24.00 2.69 4.20
C ASN A 236 22.55 3.15 4.27
N SER A 237 21.82 3.13 3.16
CA SER A 237 20.39 3.50 3.16
C SER A 237 19.54 2.40 3.77
N LYS A 238 18.37 2.80 4.26
CA LYS A 238 17.36 1.91 4.81
C LYS A 238 16.11 1.99 3.95
N PHE A 239 15.43 0.87 3.85
CA PHE A 239 14.22 0.72 3.06
C PHE A 239 13.13 0.10 3.92
N TYR A 240 11.96 0.73 3.96
CA TYR A 240 10.78 0.28 4.69
C TYR A 240 9.60 0.22 3.72
N HIS A 241 8.93 -0.92 3.68
CA HIS A 241 7.75 -1.12 2.84
C HIS A 241 6.47 -1.02 3.68
N ILE A 242 5.51 -0.21 3.22
CA ILE A 242 4.21 -0.01 3.87
C ILE A 242 3.09 -0.45 2.90
N GLY A 243 3.23 -1.62 2.34
CA GLY A 243 2.34 -2.13 1.29
C GLY A 243 1.17 -2.96 1.78
N THR A 244 1.17 -3.37 3.06
CA THR A 244 0.12 -4.20 3.68
C THR A 244 -0.41 -3.59 4.97
N THR A 245 -1.61 -3.98 5.37
CA THR A 245 -2.19 -3.54 6.66
C THR A 245 -1.31 -3.94 7.85
N SER A 246 -0.72 -5.13 7.81
CA SER A 246 0.17 -5.59 8.88
C SER A 246 1.46 -4.76 8.97
N GLU A 247 2.08 -4.43 7.83
CA GLU A 247 3.26 -3.55 7.80
C GLU A 247 2.91 -2.13 8.25
N TYR A 248 1.76 -1.60 7.81
CA TYR A 248 1.27 -0.28 8.23
C TYR A 248 1.10 -0.21 9.76
N LEU A 249 0.44 -1.20 10.36
CA LEU A 249 0.31 -1.29 11.80
C LEU A 249 1.68 -1.38 12.49
N PHE A 250 2.53 -2.32 12.07
CA PHE A 250 3.85 -2.53 12.67
C PHE A 250 4.72 -1.26 12.64
N HIS A 251 4.86 -0.64 11.47
CA HIS A 251 5.71 0.54 11.31
C HIS A 251 5.21 1.76 12.09
N LEU A 252 3.89 1.93 12.24
CA LEU A 252 3.34 3.07 12.97
C LEU A 252 3.23 2.86 14.48
N THR A 253 3.30 1.61 14.97
CA THR A 253 3.06 1.32 16.39
C THR A 253 4.25 0.65 17.09
N GLU A 254 4.95 -0.28 16.44
CA GLU A 254 5.94 -1.17 17.08
C GLU A 254 7.37 -0.96 16.59
N ASP A 255 7.57 -0.50 15.34
CA ASP A 255 8.90 -0.30 14.75
C ASP A 255 9.63 0.89 15.41
N VAL A 256 10.34 0.60 16.50
CA VAL A 256 11.08 1.61 17.26
C VAL A 256 12.12 2.32 16.40
N ALA A 257 12.76 1.61 15.46
CA ALA A 257 13.81 2.16 14.63
C ALA A 257 13.26 3.21 13.66
N LEU A 258 12.24 2.86 12.87
CA LEU A 258 11.61 3.79 11.93
C LEU A 258 10.95 4.96 12.66
N ARG A 259 10.24 4.66 13.75
CA ARG A 259 9.54 5.70 14.54
C ARG A 259 10.51 6.73 15.13
N SER A 260 11.65 6.28 15.65
CA SER A 260 12.68 7.17 16.19
C SER A 260 13.35 7.98 15.09
N GLU A 261 13.66 7.37 13.96
CA GLU A 261 14.37 7.99 12.84
C GLU A 261 13.55 9.09 12.17
N LEU A 262 12.26 8.86 11.98
CA LEU A 262 11.33 9.84 11.39
C LEU A 262 10.66 10.75 12.43
N GLY A 263 10.82 10.49 13.72
CA GLY A 263 10.10 11.23 14.77
C GLY A 263 8.59 10.96 14.76
N LEU A 264 8.16 9.72 14.42
CA LEU A 264 6.74 9.37 14.35
C LEU A 264 6.09 9.41 15.73
N MET A 265 4.96 10.11 15.83
CA MET A 265 4.22 10.31 17.07
C MET A 265 3.20 9.19 17.30
N SER A 266 2.85 8.91 18.56
CA SER A 266 1.71 8.05 18.90
C SER A 266 0.37 8.77 18.77
N SER A 267 0.40 10.09 18.62
CA SER A 267 -0.77 10.92 18.34
C SER A 267 -0.36 12.13 17.52
N ALA A 268 -0.95 12.28 16.36
CA ALA A 268 -0.71 13.40 15.47
C ALA A 268 -2.03 14.07 15.11
N PHE A 269 -2.08 15.40 15.21
CA PHE A 269 -3.22 16.24 14.85
C PHE A 269 -4.57 15.58 15.20
N SER A 270 -4.80 15.35 16.50
CA SER A 270 -6.00 14.69 16.99
C SER A 270 -6.60 15.46 18.16
N GLY A 271 -7.93 15.62 18.16
CA GLY A 271 -8.68 16.31 19.20
C GLY A 271 -9.11 15.34 20.29
N HIS A 272 -8.71 15.62 21.54
CA HIS A 272 -9.22 14.92 22.72
C HIS A 272 -10.11 15.83 23.55
N MET A 273 -11.18 15.30 24.12
CA MET A 273 -12.08 16.08 24.97
C MET A 273 -11.49 16.42 26.34
N ASN A 274 -10.41 15.73 26.75
CA ASN A 274 -9.61 16.03 27.95
C ASN A 274 -8.16 15.59 27.69
N LYS A 275 -7.18 16.11 28.46
CA LYS A 275 -5.77 15.74 28.31
C LYS A 275 -5.62 14.21 28.37
N PRO A 276 -4.88 13.59 27.46
CA PRO A 276 -4.74 12.14 27.44
C PRO A 276 -4.07 11.69 28.76
N SER A 277 -4.75 10.82 29.52
CA SER A 277 -4.07 9.93 30.43
C SER A 277 -3.04 9.14 29.62
N GLU A 278 -1.89 8.79 30.20
CA GLU A 278 -0.81 8.03 29.58
C GLU A 278 -1.36 6.93 28.67
N ARG A 279 -1.18 7.09 27.34
CA ARG A 279 -1.69 6.14 26.37
C ARG A 279 -0.92 4.85 26.45
N ALA A 280 -1.59 3.74 26.20
CA ALA A 280 -0.96 2.45 26.02
C ALA A 280 0.19 2.60 25.00
N PHE A 281 1.40 2.28 25.45
CA PHE A 281 2.58 2.24 24.59
C PHE A 281 2.27 1.33 23.40
N GLY A 282 2.48 1.83 22.18
CA GLY A 282 2.28 1.02 20.98
C GLY A 282 0.95 1.20 20.23
N SER A 283 0.16 2.25 20.47
CA SER A 283 -0.95 2.62 19.60
C SER A 283 -0.67 3.93 18.87
N CYS A 284 -1.36 4.16 17.74
CA CYS A 284 -1.23 5.39 16.94
C CYS A 284 -2.62 5.97 16.61
N VAL A 285 -2.82 7.26 16.90
CA VAL A 285 -4.06 7.98 16.59
C VAL A 285 -3.74 9.21 15.76
N MET A 286 -4.34 9.30 14.57
CA MET A 286 -4.06 10.37 13.61
C MET A 286 -5.35 11.01 13.12
N TYR A 287 -5.38 12.34 13.02
CA TYR A 287 -6.45 13.11 12.36
C TYR A 287 -7.84 12.72 12.83
N SER A 288 -8.00 12.43 14.13
CA SER A 288 -9.20 11.84 14.70
C SER A 288 -9.71 12.64 15.89
N VAL A 289 -11.02 12.58 16.12
CA VAL A 289 -11.70 13.17 17.29
C VAL A 289 -12.18 12.05 18.17
N LEU A 290 -11.63 11.96 19.39
CA LEU A 290 -11.96 10.92 20.37
C LEU A 290 -12.55 11.55 21.63
N ASP A 291 -13.56 10.88 22.20
CA ASP A 291 -13.97 11.16 23.58
C ASP A 291 -12.87 10.69 24.56
N SER A 292 -12.73 11.38 25.68
CA SER A 292 -11.71 11.07 26.70
C SER A 292 -11.87 9.71 27.35
N SER A 293 -13.05 9.12 27.31
CA SER A 293 -13.35 7.78 27.82
C SER A 293 -13.05 6.65 26.83
N CYS A 294 -12.57 6.98 25.61
CA CYS A 294 -12.17 5.99 24.62
C CYS A 294 -10.86 5.30 24.98
N SER A 295 -10.75 4.02 24.65
CA SER A 295 -9.50 3.27 24.72
C SER A 295 -9.10 2.68 23.37
N VAL A 296 -7.79 2.75 23.05
CA VAL A 296 -7.22 2.17 21.83
C VAL A 296 -6.16 1.16 22.24
N GLY A 297 -6.36 -0.10 21.86
CA GLY A 297 -5.47 -1.21 22.19
C GLY A 297 -4.09 -1.07 21.53
N SER A 298 -3.09 -1.76 22.10
CA SER A 298 -1.72 -1.75 21.57
C SER A 298 -1.66 -2.31 20.15
N GLY A 299 -0.69 -1.87 19.35
CA GLY A 299 -0.56 -2.28 17.95
C GLY A 299 -1.69 -1.78 17.04
N SER A 300 -2.58 -0.90 17.53
CA SER A 300 -3.72 -0.40 16.76
C SER A 300 -3.49 1.00 16.21
N VAL A 301 -4.05 1.24 15.02
CA VAL A 301 -4.07 2.55 14.38
C VAL A 301 -5.51 3.02 14.20
N VAL A 302 -5.78 4.27 14.59
CA VAL A 302 -7.04 4.98 14.37
C VAL A 302 -6.75 6.23 13.55
N GLU A 303 -7.32 6.31 12.34
CA GLU A 303 -7.08 7.41 11.42
C GLU A 303 -8.38 7.99 10.84
N TYR A 304 -8.48 9.31 10.77
CA TYR A 304 -9.66 10.00 10.22
C TYR A 304 -10.98 9.55 10.84
N CYS A 305 -11.03 9.34 12.15
CA CYS A 305 -12.21 8.80 12.84
C CYS A 305 -12.86 9.80 13.81
N ARG A 306 -14.16 9.57 14.08
CA ARG A 306 -14.89 10.10 15.25
C ARG A 306 -15.25 8.94 16.15
N LEU A 307 -14.75 8.94 17.39
CA LEU A 307 -15.09 7.93 18.40
C LEU A 307 -15.91 8.57 19.51
N GLY A 308 -17.15 8.09 19.69
CA GLY A 308 -18.04 8.51 20.77
C GLY A 308 -17.60 8.00 22.14
N ALA A 309 -18.20 8.51 23.21
CA ALA A 309 -17.85 8.18 24.58
C ALA A 309 -17.89 6.66 24.85
N GLY A 310 -16.87 6.16 25.59
CA GLY A 310 -16.78 4.75 25.98
C GLY A 310 -16.47 3.77 24.86
N VAL A 311 -16.07 4.24 23.67
CA VAL A 311 -15.65 3.35 22.59
C VAL A 311 -14.31 2.69 22.94
N THR A 312 -14.24 1.37 22.71
CA THR A 312 -13.03 0.58 22.89
C THR A 312 -12.61 -0.06 21.57
N ILE A 313 -11.35 0.13 21.18
CA ILE A 313 -10.75 -0.53 20.00
C ILE A 313 -9.79 -1.61 20.52
N GLY A 314 -10.01 -2.84 20.07
CA GLY A 314 -9.17 -3.99 20.42
C GLY A 314 -7.77 -3.90 19.80
N GLU A 315 -6.84 -4.69 20.33
CA GLU A 315 -5.42 -4.70 19.94
C GLU A 315 -5.19 -5.08 18.48
N GLY A 316 -4.15 -4.50 17.85
CA GLY A 316 -3.70 -4.85 16.49
C GLY A 316 -4.74 -4.55 15.41
N SER A 317 -5.57 -3.53 15.59
CA SER A 317 -6.66 -3.17 14.66
C SER A 317 -6.38 -1.88 13.91
N LEU A 318 -6.90 -1.77 12.68
CA LEU A 318 -6.88 -0.54 11.89
C LEU A 318 -8.32 -0.04 11.67
N ILE A 319 -8.63 1.11 12.25
CA ILE A 319 -9.92 1.78 12.09
C ILE A 319 -9.71 3.08 11.30
N SER A 320 -10.30 3.16 10.13
CA SER A 320 -10.03 4.24 9.17
C SER A 320 -11.32 4.87 8.65
N SER A 321 -11.37 6.20 8.67
CA SER A 321 -12.48 7.00 8.15
C SER A 321 -13.86 6.63 8.73
N CYS A 322 -13.91 6.22 10.01
CA CYS A 322 -15.12 5.73 10.65
C CYS A 322 -15.73 6.74 11.63
N TRP A 323 -17.07 6.73 11.72
CA TRP A 323 -17.80 7.43 12.76
C TRP A 323 -18.49 6.40 13.69
N VAL A 324 -17.91 6.22 14.87
CA VAL A 324 -18.29 5.17 15.82
C VAL A 324 -19.15 5.76 16.94
N ARG A 325 -20.34 5.18 17.15
CA ARG A 325 -21.26 5.59 18.22
C ARG A 325 -20.70 5.27 19.60
N LEU A 326 -21.24 5.95 20.61
CA LEU A 326 -20.87 5.74 22.01
C LEU A 326 -21.04 4.28 22.49
N GLY A 327 -20.18 3.83 23.39
CA GLY A 327 -20.29 2.55 24.08
C GLY A 327 -19.99 1.29 23.26
N LEU A 328 -19.56 1.43 22.01
CA LEU A 328 -19.26 0.28 21.15
C LEU A 328 -17.84 -0.28 21.43
N SER A 329 -17.73 -1.61 21.37
CA SER A 329 -16.45 -2.33 21.47
C SER A 329 -16.13 -3.02 20.17
N VAL A 330 -15.00 -2.66 19.57
CA VAL A 330 -14.47 -3.27 18.35
C VAL A 330 -13.49 -4.37 18.74
N PRO A 331 -13.62 -5.61 18.22
CA PRO A 331 -12.68 -6.69 18.48
C PRO A 331 -11.25 -6.34 18.03
N GLY A 332 -10.26 -7.08 18.56
CA GLY A 332 -8.88 -6.96 18.12
C GLY A 332 -8.60 -7.63 16.78
N ARG A 333 -7.50 -7.24 16.13
CA ARG A 333 -6.99 -7.80 14.85
C ARG A 333 -7.96 -7.66 13.68
N VAL A 334 -8.70 -6.56 13.65
CA VAL A 334 -9.66 -6.26 12.58
C VAL A 334 -9.30 -4.96 11.86
N PHE A 335 -9.64 -4.94 10.58
CA PHE A 335 -9.62 -3.77 9.72
C PHE A 335 -11.07 -3.31 9.49
N MET A 336 -11.36 -2.03 9.76
CA MET A 336 -12.65 -1.41 9.41
C MET A 336 -12.42 -0.07 8.72
N HIS A 337 -13.06 0.13 7.58
CA HIS A 337 -12.93 1.36 6.80
C HIS A 337 -14.28 1.77 6.22
N SER A 338 -14.70 3.00 6.48
CA SER A 338 -15.97 3.53 5.96
C SER A 338 -15.75 4.33 4.68
N LEU A 339 -16.62 4.09 3.72
CA LEU A 339 -16.64 4.73 2.40
C LEU A 339 -18.02 5.37 2.18
N CYS A 340 -18.04 6.51 1.52
CA CYS A 340 -19.26 7.07 0.94
C CYS A 340 -19.37 6.63 -0.53
N VAL A 341 -20.53 6.19 -0.95
CA VAL A 341 -20.77 5.67 -2.30
C VAL A 341 -22.01 6.32 -2.93
N ASN A 342 -21.95 6.54 -4.24
CA ASN A 342 -23.13 6.91 -5.04
C ASN A 342 -23.62 5.67 -5.78
N HIS A 343 -24.64 5.05 -5.26
CA HIS A 343 -25.18 3.84 -5.82
C HIS A 343 -26.62 4.01 -6.27
N LEU A 344 -26.93 3.70 -7.53
CA LEU A 344 -28.24 3.91 -8.17
C LEU A 344 -28.80 5.34 -7.98
N GLY A 345 -27.93 6.36 -8.02
CA GLY A 345 -28.33 7.76 -7.88
C GLY A 345 -28.62 8.22 -6.45
N GLN A 346 -28.34 7.38 -5.45
CA GLN A 346 -28.47 7.71 -4.05
C GLN A 346 -27.11 7.65 -3.35
N THR A 347 -26.87 8.60 -2.45
CA THR A 347 -25.72 8.58 -1.56
C THR A 347 -25.95 7.57 -0.45
N GLY A 348 -24.98 6.69 -0.23
CA GLY A 348 -24.99 5.69 0.83
C GLY A 348 -23.63 5.55 1.47
N PHE A 349 -23.57 4.80 2.57
CA PHE A 349 -22.34 4.55 3.33
C PHE A 349 -22.12 3.05 3.47
N VAL A 350 -20.87 2.66 3.31
CA VAL A 350 -20.45 1.27 3.42
C VAL A 350 -19.24 1.21 4.35
N THR A 351 -19.29 0.35 5.35
CA THR A 351 -18.12 0.05 6.18
C THR A 351 -17.64 -1.35 5.82
N VAL A 352 -16.49 -1.41 5.17
CA VAL A 352 -15.85 -2.68 4.85
C VAL A 352 -15.10 -3.19 6.08
N VAL A 353 -15.14 -4.51 6.30
CA VAL A 353 -14.50 -5.16 7.44
C VAL A 353 -13.78 -6.43 7.01
N PHE A 354 -12.52 -6.58 7.46
CA PHE A 354 -11.68 -7.75 7.22
C PHE A 354 -10.86 -8.08 8.46
N GLY A 355 -10.39 -9.30 8.58
CA GLY A 355 -9.31 -9.64 9.50
C GLY A 355 -7.98 -9.08 9.01
N ILE A 356 -7.08 -8.68 9.92
CA ILE A 356 -5.76 -8.15 9.54
C ILE A 356 -4.95 -9.15 8.71
N SER A 357 -5.18 -10.45 8.91
CA SER A 357 -4.47 -11.53 8.20
C SER A 357 -5.22 -12.06 6.97
N ASP A 358 -6.38 -11.48 6.62
CA ASP A 358 -7.18 -11.96 5.49
C ASP A 358 -6.48 -11.65 4.16
N ASN A 359 -6.48 -12.63 3.25
CA ASN A 359 -5.84 -12.50 1.95
C ASN A 359 -6.83 -12.04 0.88
N LEU A 360 -6.90 -10.73 0.67
CA LEU A 360 -7.83 -10.11 -0.29
C LEU A 360 -7.46 -10.35 -1.77
N LYS A 361 -6.23 -10.79 -2.05
CA LYS A 361 -5.78 -11.16 -3.41
C LYS A 361 -6.03 -12.61 -3.76
N HIS A 362 -6.24 -13.47 -2.75
CA HIS A 362 -6.50 -14.88 -3.02
C HIS A 362 -7.85 -15.04 -3.72
N SER A 363 -7.85 -15.74 -4.85
CA SER A 363 -9.06 -16.01 -5.61
C SER A 363 -9.28 -17.50 -5.86
N VAL A 364 -10.54 -17.89 -5.92
CA VAL A 364 -10.99 -19.23 -6.30
C VAL A 364 -11.76 -19.16 -7.61
N LYS A 365 -11.76 -20.24 -8.39
CA LYS A 365 -12.29 -20.27 -9.76
C LYS A 365 -13.82 -20.35 -9.87
N ALA A 366 -14.52 -20.67 -8.80
CA ALA A 366 -15.97 -20.82 -8.82
C ALA A 366 -16.57 -20.46 -7.47
N SER A 367 -17.77 -19.88 -7.48
CA SER A 367 -18.56 -19.61 -6.27
C SER A 367 -18.89 -20.88 -5.45
N ALA A 368 -18.72 -22.07 -6.01
CA ALA A 368 -18.87 -23.36 -5.29
C ALA A 368 -17.71 -23.68 -4.33
N ASN A 369 -16.56 -22.98 -4.44
CA ASN A 369 -15.35 -23.26 -3.63
C ASN A 369 -15.12 -22.20 -2.55
N LEU A 370 -16.16 -21.71 -1.89
CA LEU A 370 -16.07 -20.69 -0.82
C LEU A 370 -15.22 -21.15 0.38
N GLU A 371 -15.01 -22.45 0.55
CA GLU A 371 -14.12 -23.02 1.58
C GLU A 371 -12.66 -22.55 1.43
N GLY A 372 -12.24 -22.22 0.21
CA GLY A 372 -10.92 -21.67 -0.06
C GLY A 372 -10.74 -20.20 0.35
N LEU A 373 -11.82 -19.46 0.63
CA LEU A 373 -11.80 -18.08 1.07
C LEU A 373 -11.98 -18.01 2.59
N LYS A 374 -11.05 -17.32 3.26
CA LYS A 374 -11.09 -17.14 4.73
C LYS A 374 -11.32 -15.69 5.08
N LEU A 375 -12.37 -15.42 5.87
CA LEU A 375 -12.73 -14.13 6.42
C LEU A 375 -12.71 -14.21 7.95
N PHE A 376 -11.99 -13.34 8.63
CA PHE A 376 -11.76 -13.36 10.09
C PHE A 376 -11.11 -14.68 10.61
N GLY A 377 -10.40 -15.38 9.73
CA GLY A 377 -9.83 -16.69 10.02
C GLY A 377 -10.81 -17.88 9.85
N LEU A 378 -12.10 -17.63 9.64
CA LEU A 378 -13.14 -18.63 9.38
C LEU A 378 -13.30 -18.86 7.87
N CYS A 379 -13.92 -19.98 7.51
CA CYS A 379 -14.38 -20.19 6.13
C CYS A 379 -15.47 -19.16 5.77
N LEU A 380 -15.43 -18.60 4.56
CA LEU A 380 -16.44 -17.63 4.12
C LEU A 380 -17.86 -18.21 4.18
N ALA A 381 -18.05 -19.48 3.83
CA ALA A 381 -19.34 -20.15 3.93
C ALA A 381 -19.87 -20.21 5.38
N GLU A 382 -18.98 -20.37 6.36
CA GLU A 382 -19.32 -20.33 7.78
C GLU A 382 -19.76 -18.93 8.21
N CYS A 383 -19.04 -17.88 7.81
CA CYS A 383 -19.48 -16.50 8.06
C CYS A 383 -20.87 -16.20 7.47
N LEU A 384 -21.14 -16.66 6.25
CA LEU A 384 -22.44 -16.46 5.60
C LEU A 384 -23.57 -17.18 6.36
N SER A 385 -23.31 -18.35 6.93
CA SER A 385 -24.32 -19.08 7.75
C SER A 385 -24.66 -18.30 9.03
N HIS A 386 -23.71 -17.62 9.65
CA HIS A 386 -23.94 -16.76 10.82
C HIS A 386 -24.73 -15.49 10.49
N TRP A 387 -24.70 -15.03 9.24
CA TRP A 387 -25.44 -13.85 8.80
C TRP A 387 -26.84 -14.14 8.28
N GLU A 388 -27.32 -15.39 8.42
CA GLU A 388 -28.64 -15.85 7.96
C GLU A 388 -28.98 -15.32 6.55
N THR A 389 -27.98 -15.21 5.69
CA THR A 389 -28.22 -14.91 4.29
C THR A 389 -28.83 -16.13 3.65
N GLU A 390 -30.18 -16.16 3.59
CA GLU A 390 -30.94 -17.25 2.95
C GLU A 390 -30.32 -17.51 1.58
N ASN A 391 -29.87 -18.72 1.34
CA ASN A 391 -29.49 -19.42 0.10
C ASN A 391 -29.36 -18.63 -1.23
N GLU A 392 -29.36 -17.32 -1.19
CA GLU A 392 -28.99 -16.51 -2.33
C GLU A 392 -27.50 -16.73 -2.60
N VAL A 393 -27.21 -17.20 -3.78
CA VAL A 393 -25.86 -17.37 -4.28
C VAL A 393 -25.08 -16.08 -4.02
N LEU A 394 -24.07 -16.13 -3.14
CA LEU A 394 -23.19 -14.98 -2.88
C LEU A 394 -22.76 -14.34 -4.20
N ARG A 395 -23.10 -13.08 -4.39
CA ARG A 395 -22.73 -12.35 -5.59
C ARG A 395 -21.28 -11.89 -5.50
N PHE A 396 -20.55 -12.07 -6.58
CA PHE A 396 -19.21 -11.52 -6.80
C PHE A 396 -19.28 -10.45 -7.88
N SER A 397 -18.65 -9.31 -7.68
CA SER A 397 -18.56 -8.24 -8.68
C SER A 397 -17.45 -8.55 -9.69
N GLY A 398 -17.57 -7.98 -10.91
CA GLY A 398 -16.55 -8.14 -11.95
C GLY A 398 -16.56 -9.51 -12.63
N ASP A 399 -15.38 -10.11 -12.80
CA ASP A 399 -15.22 -11.39 -13.51
C ASP A 399 -15.76 -12.57 -12.66
N PRO A 400 -16.81 -13.26 -13.10
CA PRO A 400 -17.40 -14.38 -12.38
C PRO A 400 -16.47 -15.61 -12.28
N SER A 401 -15.40 -15.65 -13.06
CA SER A 401 -14.40 -16.73 -13.01
C SER A 401 -13.34 -16.53 -11.90
N SER A 402 -13.33 -15.39 -11.22
CA SER A 402 -12.37 -15.03 -10.17
C SER A 402 -13.09 -14.52 -8.93
N CYS A 403 -13.35 -15.40 -7.98
CA CYS A 403 -14.01 -15.12 -6.71
C CYS A 403 -12.99 -14.88 -5.60
N SER A 404 -13.04 -13.75 -4.93
CA SER A 404 -12.13 -13.36 -3.83
C SER A 404 -12.88 -12.56 -2.77
N LEU A 405 -12.28 -12.34 -1.60
CA LEU A 405 -12.86 -11.43 -0.59
C LEU A 405 -12.99 -9.99 -1.10
N TRP A 406 -12.16 -9.61 -2.08
CA TRP A 406 -12.18 -8.27 -2.66
C TRP A 406 -13.44 -7.97 -3.46
N ASN A 407 -13.93 -8.94 -4.21
CA ASN A 407 -15.10 -8.79 -5.06
C ASN A 407 -16.36 -9.48 -4.55
N ALA A 408 -16.31 -10.11 -3.38
CA ALA A 408 -17.48 -10.68 -2.71
C ALA A 408 -18.38 -9.57 -2.15
N CYS A 409 -19.67 -9.60 -2.48
CA CYS A 409 -20.66 -8.61 -2.04
C CYS A 409 -21.11 -8.91 -0.61
N LEU A 410 -20.34 -8.44 0.36
CA LEU A 410 -20.50 -8.73 1.78
C LEU A 410 -20.94 -7.54 2.61
N PHE A 411 -20.80 -6.31 2.11
CA PHE A 411 -20.91 -5.09 2.93
C PHE A 411 -22.20 -4.36 2.69
N PRO A 412 -23.01 -4.09 3.75
CA PRO A 412 -24.29 -3.44 3.65
C PRO A 412 -24.17 -1.96 3.30
N VAL A 413 -25.01 -1.50 2.38
CA VAL A 413 -25.17 -0.08 2.06
C VAL A 413 -26.21 0.51 3.00
N CYS A 414 -25.84 1.52 3.79
CA CYS A 414 -26.68 2.20 4.76
C CYS A 414 -26.87 3.67 4.39
N THR A 415 -27.87 4.31 4.99
CA THR A 415 -28.22 5.72 4.76
C THR A 415 -27.26 6.68 5.46
N ASP A 416 -26.57 6.25 6.51
CA ASP A 416 -25.61 7.04 7.27
C ASP A 416 -24.40 6.20 7.71
N GLN A 417 -23.30 6.89 7.98
CA GLN A 417 -22.00 6.27 8.30
C GLN A 417 -22.02 5.51 9.62
N GLN A 418 -22.72 6.00 10.65
CA GLN A 418 -22.78 5.35 11.95
C GLN A 418 -23.56 4.03 11.89
N SER A 419 -24.67 4.02 11.14
CA SER A 419 -25.48 2.81 10.93
C SER A 419 -24.70 1.78 10.10
N SER A 420 -23.96 2.22 9.09
CA SER A 420 -23.08 1.35 8.30
C SER A 420 -21.98 0.70 9.17
N PHE A 421 -21.35 1.49 10.04
CA PHE A 421 -20.33 0.97 10.96
C PHE A 421 -20.94 -0.06 11.93
N LEU A 422 -22.09 0.28 12.55
CA LEU A 422 -22.75 -0.60 13.52
C LEU A 422 -23.13 -1.94 12.88
N MET A 423 -23.75 -1.91 11.71
CA MET A 423 -24.19 -3.14 11.02
C MET A 423 -23.01 -4.04 10.67
N SER A 424 -21.92 -3.48 10.14
CA SER A 424 -20.71 -4.24 9.85
C SER A 424 -20.01 -4.78 11.11
N LEU A 425 -20.09 -4.04 12.23
CA LEU A 425 -19.56 -4.52 13.52
C LEU A 425 -20.40 -5.68 14.07
N GLU A 426 -21.72 -5.61 14.00
CA GLU A 426 -22.61 -6.70 14.44
C GLU A 426 -22.41 -7.96 13.59
N MET A 427 -22.27 -7.84 12.28
CA MET A 427 -21.92 -8.95 11.39
C MET A 427 -20.57 -9.59 11.76
N LEU A 428 -19.56 -8.77 12.01
CA LEU A 428 -18.23 -9.23 12.46
C LEU A 428 -18.34 -9.99 13.78
N GLN A 429 -19.03 -9.41 14.78
CA GLN A 429 -19.17 -10.01 16.09
C GLN A 429 -19.95 -11.33 16.03
N ALA A 430 -21.01 -11.41 15.23
CA ALA A 430 -21.76 -12.65 15.02
C ALA A 430 -20.87 -13.76 14.47
N ALA A 431 -20.07 -13.46 13.43
CA ALA A 431 -19.13 -14.44 12.87
C ALA A 431 -18.07 -14.89 13.88
N MET A 432 -17.45 -13.95 14.61
CA MET A 432 -16.40 -14.27 15.58
C MET A 432 -16.88 -15.01 16.82
N GLN A 433 -18.14 -14.78 17.24
CA GLN A 433 -18.72 -15.40 18.44
C GLN A 433 -19.53 -16.67 18.13
N GLY A 434 -19.69 -17.01 16.86
CA GLY A 434 -20.55 -18.12 16.44
C GLY A 434 -22.03 -17.88 16.72
N SER A 435 -22.47 -16.63 16.81
CA SER A 435 -23.88 -16.25 16.97
C SER A 435 -24.51 -15.92 15.63
N THR A 436 -25.83 -15.76 15.59
CA THR A 436 -26.54 -15.39 14.37
C THR A 436 -26.82 -13.90 14.31
N PHE A 437 -26.77 -13.35 13.11
CA PHE A 437 -27.15 -11.97 12.80
C PHE A 437 -28.04 -11.98 11.55
N THR A 438 -29.28 -11.54 11.68
CA THR A 438 -30.22 -11.48 10.56
C THR A 438 -30.13 -10.12 9.88
N LEU A 439 -29.69 -10.09 8.63
CA LEU A 439 -29.69 -8.87 7.83
C LEU A 439 -31.13 -8.38 7.61
N PRO A 440 -31.42 -7.07 7.74
CA PRO A 440 -32.73 -6.53 7.39
C PRO A 440 -33.10 -6.91 5.95
N LYS A 441 -34.37 -7.24 5.73
CA LYS A 441 -34.90 -7.51 4.38
C LYS A 441 -34.60 -6.31 3.47
N GLU A 442 -34.24 -6.57 2.24
CA GLU A 442 -33.89 -5.56 1.24
C GLU A 442 -32.53 -4.86 1.46
N THR A 443 -31.71 -5.30 2.45
CA THR A 443 -30.35 -4.77 2.61
C THR A 443 -29.53 -5.07 1.37
N LYS A 444 -29.04 -4.02 0.72
CA LYS A 444 -28.17 -4.18 -0.42
C LYS A 444 -26.73 -4.43 0.02
N LEU A 445 -26.15 -5.50 -0.45
CA LEU A 445 -24.75 -5.83 -0.22
C LEU A 445 -23.91 -5.49 -1.45
N ILE A 446 -22.78 -4.82 -1.24
CA ILE A 446 -21.77 -4.55 -2.27
C ILE A 446 -20.39 -5.04 -1.83
N SER A 447 -19.50 -5.21 -2.80
CA SER A 447 -18.12 -5.61 -2.55
C SER A 447 -17.21 -4.41 -2.28
N MET A 448 -15.97 -4.67 -1.83
CA MET A 448 -14.93 -3.62 -1.78
C MET A 448 -14.66 -3.06 -3.17
N GLN A 449 -14.62 -3.90 -4.20
CA GLN A 449 -14.44 -3.48 -5.58
C GLN A 449 -15.54 -2.51 -6.05
N GLU A 450 -16.81 -2.85 -5.79
CA GLU A 450 -17.94 -1.97 -6.12
C GLU A 450 -17.93 -0.69 -5.28
N SER A 451 -17.56 -0.77 -4.00
CA SER A 451 -17.43 0.41 -3.14
C SER A 451 -16.43 1.43 -3.70
N LEU A 452 -15.32 0.95 -4.29
CA LEU A 452 -14.36 1.83 -4.97
C LEU A 452 -14.88 2.36 -6.31
N GLN A 453 -15.63 1.56 -7.05
CA GLN A 453 -16.21 1.97 -8.33
C GLN A 453 -17.26 3.07 -8.14
N PHE A 454 -18.04 2.98 -7.07
CA PHE A 454 -19.13 3.91 -6.76
C PHE A 454 -18.76 4.99 -5.75
N LYS A 455 -17.49 5.07 -5.31
CA LYS A 455 -17.05 6.00 -4.28
C LYS A 455 -17.44 7.44 -4.60
N ASN A 456 -17.98 8.12 -3.59
CA ASN A 456 -18.22 9.56 -3.61
C ASN A 456 -17.04 10.26 -2.94
N LEU A 457 -16.05 10.65 -3.74
CA LEU A 457 -14.82 11.24 -3.25
C LEU A 457 -15.05 12.61 -2.57
N GLU A 458 -16.00 13.39 -3.08
CA GLU A 458 -16.35 14.71 -2.53
C GLU A 458 -16.84 14.60 -1.09
N GLU A 459 -17.82 13.72 -0.82
CA GLU A 459 -18.34 13.47 0.53
C GLU A 459 -17.27 12.88 1.47
N MET A 460 -16.40 11.98 0.98
CA MET A 460 -15.30 11.44 1.78
C MET A 460 -14.31 12.53 2.20
N LEU A 461 -13.97 13.45 1.29
CA LEU A 461 -13.10 14.58 1.59
C LEU A 461 -13.80 15.61 2.49
N ALA A 462 -15.11 15.84 2.32
CA ALA A 462 -15.91 16.70 3.20
C ALA A 462 -15.93 16.18 4.64
N PHE A 463 -16.04 14.86 4.85
CA PHE A 463 -15.91 14.24 6.18
C PHE A 463 -14.53 14.52 6.81
N ARG A 464 -13.44 14.34 6.06
CA ARG A 464 -12.08 14.64 6.53
C ARG A 464 -11.89 16.13 6.84
N MET A 465 -12.46 17.01 6.01
CA MET A 465 -12.43 18.46 6.26
C MET A 465 -13.21 18.84 7.52
N GLY A 466 -14.36 18.19 7.78
CA GLY A 466 -15.11 18.35 9.02
C GLY A 466 -14.29 17.94 10.25
N LEU A 467 -13.55 16.84 10.20
CA LEU A 467 -12.61 16.44 11.25
C LEU A 467 -11.50 17.47 11.45
N TYR A 468 -10.88 17.93 10.36
CA TYR A 468 -9.85 18.97 10.41
C TYR A 468 -10.33 20.23 11.12
N ASN A 469 -11.51 20.74 10.77
CA ASN A 469 -12.09 21.93 11.37
C ASN A 469 -12.36 21.74 12.86
N ASP A 470 -12.91 20.59 13.25
CA ASP A 470 -13.19 20.27 14.66
C ASP A 470 -11.92 20.17 15.50
N ILE A 471 -10.90 19.51 14.97
CA ILE A 471 -9.60 19.38 15.65
C ILE A 471 -8.96 20.76 15.82
N THR A 472 -8.95 21.58 14.76
CA THR A 472 -8.39 22.93 14.80
C THR A 472 -9.11 23.81 15.83
N GLN A 473 -10.44 23.79 15.85
CA GLN A 473 -11.22 24.55 16.84
C GLN A 473 -10.95 24.11 18.28
N ARG A 474 -10.79 22.82 18.52
CA ARG A 474 -10.47 22.29 19.85
C ARG A 474 -9.08 22.66 20.30
N ASN A 475 -8.07 22.60 19.40
CA ASN A 475 -6.70 22.97 19.71
C ASN A 475 -6.54 24.47 19.98
N LEU A 476 -7.39 25.33 19.39
CA LEU A 476 -7.42 26.76 19.67
C LEU A 476 -8.05 27.09 21.04
N ASN A 477 -8.92 26.22 21.56
CA ASN A 477 -9.62 26.41 22.85
C ASN A 477 -8.95 25.68 24.01
N SER A 478 -7.89 24.93 23.79
CA SER A 478 -7.10 24.20 24.79
C SER A 478 -5.83 24.97 25.19
#